data_6200453b4ae9851885475e23ffdfc91a
#
_entry.id   6200453b4ae9851885475e23ffdfc91a
#
_cell.length_a   1.000
_cell.length_b   1.000
_cell.length_c   1.000
_cell.angle_alpha   90.00
_cell.angle_beta   90.00
_cell.angle_gamma   90.00
#
_symmetry.space_group_name_H-M   'P 1'
#
loop_
_entity.id
_entity.type
_entity.pdbx_description
1 polymer ?
#
loop_
_entity_poly.entity_id
_entity_poly.type
_entity_poly.pdbx_seq_one_letter_code
_entity_poly.pdbx_strand_id
1 'polypeptide(L)'
;MIDTIPYSDNELLKMVKEGNEEAFRQLFFKFYPRLLRYAVRYVNDEDIAEDILQDCFISFWERKSSIRYISLSSLLFCMVRNACLNYIKHNSLIENVSVDYVFDIGGEEKLYSLDMQLTPDEILFQKELKIQISKAISLLSDRTRQVFVLSRFR
;
A
#
# COMPACT_ATOMS: atom_id res chain seq x y z
N MET A 1 -24.55 -0.89 -19.85
CA MET A 1 -23.91 0.41 -19.52
C MET A 1 -24.05 0.60 -18.02
N ILE A 2 -22.97 0.47 -17.28
CA ILE A 2 -22.95 0.84 -15.88
C ILE A 2 -22.74 2.35 -15.90
N ASP A 3 -23.76 3.11 -15.54
CA ASP A 3 -23.63 4.54 -15.32
C ASP A 3 -22.60 4.75 -14.20
N THR A 4 -21.37 4.95 -14.59
CA THR A 4 -20.28 5.24 -13.69
C THR A 4 -20.42 6.69 -13.27
N ILE A 5 -21.24 6.96 -12.27
CA ILE A 5 -21.13 8.22 -11.53
C ILE A 5 -19.75 8.13 -10.88
N PRO A 6 -18.82 9.01 -11.24
CA PRO A 6 -17.46 8.94 -10.70
C PRO A 6 -17.46 9.41 -9.25
N TYR A 7 -17.73 8.49 -8.34
CA TYR A 7 -17.53 8.76 -6.91
C TYR A 7 -16.06 9.06 -6.66
N SER A 8 -15.80 10.07 -5.86
CA SER A 8 -14.47 10.33 -5.36
C SER A 8 -14.01 9.18 -4.46
N ASP A 9 -12.70 9.04 -4.26
CA ASP A 9 -12.15 8.00 -3.38
C ASP A 9 -12.69 8.11 -1.95
N ASN A 10 -12.94 9.32 -1.49
CA ASN A 10 -13.51 9.57 -0.17
C ASN A 10 -14.96 9.10 -0.05
N GLU A 11 -15.75 9.33 -1.08
CA GLU A 11 -17.14 8.86 -1.13
C GLU A 11 -17.20 7.33 -1.19
N LEU A 12 -16.37 6.71 -2.04
CA LEU A 12 -16.26 5.24 -2.10
C LEU A 12 -15.86 4.66 -0.74
N LEU A 13 -14.86 5.25 -0.09
CA LEU A 13 -14.42 4.77 1.23
C LEU A 13 -15.53 4.89 2.28
N LYS A 14 -16.27 6.00 2.28
CA LYS A 14 -17.39 6.19 3.20
C LYS A 14 -18.46 5.13 2.99
N MET A 15 -18.89 4.91 1.75
CA MET A 15 -19.89 3.91 1.40
C MET A 15 -19.44 2.48 1.74
N VAL A 16 -18.16 2.17 1.51
CA VAL A 16 -17.58 0.87 1.89
C VAL A 16 -17.58 0.67 3.40
N LYS A 17 -17.27 1.70 4.18
CA LYS A 17 -17.36 1.65 5.65
C LYS A 17 -18.79 1.36 6.15
N GLU A 18 -19.78 1.83 5.43
CA GLU A 18 -21.20 1.56 5.68
C GLU A 18 -21.64 0.15 5.23
N GLY A 19 -20.73 -0.62 4.61
CA GLY A 19 -20.99 -1.98 4.15
C GLY A 19 -21.60 -2.06 2.75
N ASN A 20 -21.48 -1.01 1.94
CA ASN A 20 -22.01 -1.02 0.57
C ASN A 20 -21.10 -1.86 -0.35
N GLU A 21 -21.61 -3.02 -0.77
CA GLU A 21 -20.89 -3.97 -1.62
C GLU A 21 -20.67 -3.43 -3.03
N GLU A 22 -21.60 -2.65 -3.57
CA GLU A 22 -21.43 -2.05 -4.91
C GLU A 22 -20.32 -1.01 -4.92
N ALA A 23 -20.21 -0.19 -3.86
CA ALA A 23 -19.11 0.74 -3.71
C ALA A 23 -17.75 0.02 -3.58
N PHE A 24 -17.73 -1.11 -2.87
CA PHE A 24 -16.54 -1.95 -2.78
C PHE A 24 -16.16 -2.53 -4.15
N ARG A 25 -17.12 -2.99 -4.91
CA ARG A 25 -16.90 -3.49 -6.28
C ARG A 25 -16.32 -2.42 -7.20
N GLN A 26 -16.86 -1.19 -7.15
CA GLN A 26 -16.31 -0.07 -7.92
C GLN A 26 -14.88 0.28 -7.51
N LEU A 27 -14.62 0.30 -6.21
CA LEU A 27 -13.28 0.48 -5.65
C LEU A 27 -12.32 -0.60 -6.16
N PHE A 28 -12.74 -1.86 -6.12
CA PHE A 28 -11.97 -2.98 -6.61
C PHE A 28 -11.58 -2.79 -8.08
N PHE A 29 -12.54 -2.56 -8.97
CA PHE A 29 -12.25 -2.38 -10.40
C PHE A 29 -11.40 -1.14 -10.68
N LYS A 30 -11.53 -0.10 -9.89
CA LYS A 30 -10.74 1.12 -10.04
C LYS A 30 -9.27 0.90 -9.70
N PHE A 31 -8.99 0.19 -8.64
CA PHE A 31 -7.62 0.04 -8.11
C PHE A 31 -6.90 -1.24 -8.55
N TYR A 32 -7.64 -2.31 -8.80
CA TYR A 32 -7.07 -3.64 -9.07
C TYR A 32 -6.00 -3.66 -10.16
N PRO A 33 -6.21 -3.10 -11.37
CA PRO A 33 -5.21 -3.18 -12.43
C PRO A 33 -3.89 -2.48 -12.07
N ARG A 34 -3.97 -1.41 -11.31
CA ARG A 34 -2.81 -0.62 -10.88
C ARG A 34 -2.05 -1.32 -9.76
N LEU A 35 -2.79 -1.86 -8.80
CA LEU A 35 -2.23 -2.63 -7.69
C LEU A 35 -1.59 -3.93 -8.17
N LEU A 36 -2.19 -4.60 -9.17
CA LEU A 36 -1.63 -5.81 -9.75
C LEU A 36 -0.26 -5.53 -10.39
N ARG A 37 -0.16 -4.53 -11.25
CA ARG A 37 1.12 -4.12 -11.84
C ARG A 37 2.16 -3.78 -10.80
N TYR A 38 1.73 -3.12 -9.74
CA TYR A 38 2.59 -2.77 -8.61
C TYR A 38 3.09 -4.03 -7.88
N ALA A 39 2.21 -4.96 -7.54
CA ALA A 39 2.56 -6.20 -6.87
C ALA A 39 3.50 -7.08 -7.70
N VAL A 40 3.24 -7.20 -9.02
CA VAL A 40 4.10 -7.98 -9.93
C VAL A 40 5.55 -7.50 -9.91
N ARG A 41 5.79 -6.21 -9.75
CA ARG A 41 7.16 -5.67 -9.65
C ARG A 41 7.91 -6.17 -8.41
N TYR A 42 7.20 -6.48 -7.32
CA TYR A 42 7.80 -7.00 -6.10
C TYR A 42 8.06 -8.50 -6.17
N VAL A 43 7.05 -9.25 -6.59
CA VAL A 43 7.09 -10.72 -6.52
C VAL A 43 7.53 -11.37 -7.83
N ASN A 44 7.53 -10.61 -8.93
CA ASN A 44 7.92 -11.05 -10.28
C ASN A 44 7.16 -12.29 -10.76
N ASP A 45 5.92 -12.46 -10.30
CA ASP A 45 5.01 -13.53 -10.64
C ASP A 45 3.57 -13.02 -10.56
N GLU A 46 2.82 -13.16 -11.65
CA GLU A 46 1.47 -12.62 -11.75
C GLU A 46 0.46 -13.38 -10.90
N ASP A 47 0.55 -14.70 -10.87
CA ASP A 47 -0.36 -15.55 -10.07
C ASP A 47 -0.19 -15.27 -8.58
N ILE A 48 1.03 -15.13 -8.12
CA ILE A 48 1.34 -14.77 -6.74
C ILE A 48 0.85 -13.35 -6.42
N ALA A 49 1.05 -12.42 -7.35
CA ALA A 49 0.57 -11.05 -7.18
C ALA A 49 -0.97 -10.98 -7.07
N GLU A 50 -1.68 -11.76 -7.89
CA GLU A 50 -3.14 -11.88 -7.81
C GLU A 50 -3.60 -12.43 -6.46
N ASP A 51 -2.99 -13.48 -5.96
CA ASP A 51 -3.30 -14.06 -4.65
C ASP A 51 -3.09 -13.03 -3.53
N ILE A 52 -1.97 -12.31 -3.56
CA ILE A 52 -1.69 -11.23 -2.61
C ILE A 52 -2.76 -10.14 -2.65
N LEU A 53 -3.17 -9.72 -3.86
CA LEU A 53 -4.21 -8.71 -4.00
C LEU A 53 -5.56 -9.18 -3.45
N GLN A 54 -5.95 -10.41 -3.73
CA GLN A 54 -7.20 -10.97 -3.21
C GLN A 54 -7.20 -10.93 -1.68
N ASP A 55 -6.14 -11.37 -1.04
CA ASP A 55 -5.99 -11.33 0.41
C ASP A 55 -6.03 -9.89 0.96
N CYS A 56 -5.39 -8.94 0.27
CA CYS A 56 -5.43 -7.53 0.64
C CYS A 56 -6.85 -6.95 0.57
N PHE A 57 -7.60 -7.23 -0.47
CA PHE A 57 -8.98 -6.74 -0.61
C PHE A 57 -9.94 -7.38 0.40
N ILE A 58 -9.78 -8.67 0.69
CA ILE A 58 -10.53 -9.35 1.75
C ILE A 58 -10.24 -8.71 3.11
N SER A 59 -8.97 -8.52 3.44
CA SER A 59 -8.55 -7.86 4.68
C SER A 59 -9.05 -6.42 4.78
N PHE A 60 -9.04 -5.69 3.68
CA PHE A 60 -9.59 -4.34 3.60
C PHE A 60 -11.10 -4.34 3.92
N TRP A 61 -11.86 -5.22 3.32
CA TRP A 61 -13.29 -5.36 3.56
C TRP A 61 -13.61 -5.72 5.01
N GLU A 62 -12.89 -6.69 5.56
CA GLU A 62 -13.10 -7.13 6.96
C GLU A 62 -12.79 -6.02 7.97
N ARG A 63 -11.80 -5.18 7.69
CA ARG A 63 -11.34 -4.09 8.58
C ARG A 63 -11.94 -2.73 8.24
N LYS A 64 -12.87 -2.64 7.31
CA LYS A 64 -13.42 -1.38 6.81
C LYS A 64 -13.91 -0.40 7.87
N SER A 65 -14.50 -0.90 8.95
CA SER A 65 -15.00 -0.07 10.04
C SER A 65 -13.89 0.54 10.92
N SER A 66 -12.72 -0.08 10.97
CA SER A 66 -11.57 0.38 11.76
C SER A 66 -10.65 1.32 10.97
N ILE A 67 -10.86 1.49 9.69
CA ILE A 67 -10.05 2.35 8.83
C ILE A 67 -10.24 3.80 9.25
N ARG A 68 -9.18 4.39 9.79
CA ARG A 68 -9.11 5.82 10.02
C ARG A 68 -8.61 6.51 8.76
N TYR A 69 -9.11 7.71 8.51
CA TYR A 69 -8.85 8.44 7.28
C TYR A 69 -7.36 8.62 7.01
N ILE A 70 -6.96 8.07 5.92
CA ILE A 70 -5.77 8.41 5.15
C ILE A 70 -6.22 8.28 3.70
N SER A 71 -5.52 8.85 2.74
CA SER A 71 -5.83 8.62 1.32
C SER A 71 -6.08 7.13 1.03
N LEU A 72 -7.22 6.81 0.46
CA LEU A 72 -7.61 5.43 0.11
C LEU A 72 -6.55 4.76 -0.76
N SER A 73 -6.04 5.50 -1.74
CA SER A 73 -4.96 5.06 -2.62
C SER A 73 -3.71 4.68 -1.83
N SER A 74 -3.24 5.56 -0.95
CA SER A 74 -2.06 5.31 -0.11
C SER A 74 -2.26 4.09 0.79
N LEU A 75 -3.44 3.93 1.36
CA LEU A 75 -3.76 2.77 2.21
C LEU A 75 -3.65 1.46 1.42
N LEU A 76 -4.30 1.38 0.26
CA LEU A 76 -4.29 0.17 -0.55
C LEU A 76 -2.88 -0.20 -1.04
N PHE A 77 -2.12 0.78 -1.50
CA PHE A 77 -0.73 0.54 -1.92
C PHE A 77 0.18 0.12 -0.77
N CYS A 78 0.02 0.72 0.42
CA CYS A 78 0.74 0.27 1.61
C CYS A 78 0.39 -1.17 2.00
N MET A 79 -0.89 -1.53 1.95
CA MET A 79 -1.32 -2.90 2.25
C MET A 79 -0.68 -3.90 1.29
N VAL A 80 -0.74 -3.63 -0.01
CA VAL A 80 -0.17 -4.49 -1.04
C VAL A 80 1.35 -4.58 -0.91
N ARG A 81 2.03 -3.44 -0.71
CA ARG A 81 3.48 -3.41 -0.48
C ARG A 81 3.88 -4.28 0.70
N ASN A 82 3.23 -4.10 1.84
CA ASN A 82 3.54 -4.88 3.04
C ASN A 82 3.29 -6.37 2.83
N ALA A 83 2.22 -6.74 2.15
CA ALA A 83 1.93 -8.13 1.82
C ALA A 83 2.97 -8.74 0.87
N CYS A 84 3.41 -7.99 -0.15
CA CYS A 84 4.49 -8.42 -1.06
C CYS A 84 5.82 -8.60 -0.32
N LEU A 85 6.18 -7.66 0.55
CA LEU A 85 7.41 -7.76 1.34
C LEU A 85 7.37 -8.94 2.31
N ASN A 86 6.24 -9.19 2.94
CA ASN A 86 6.06 -10.37 3.80
C ASN A 86 6.18 -11.67 3.00
N TYR A 87 5.58 -11.73 1.81
CA TYR A 87 5.72 -12.87 0.92
C TYR A 87 7.18 -13.14 0.55
N ILE A 88 7.90 -12.11 0.10
CA ILE A 88 9.32 -12.21 -0.27
C ILE A 88 10.15 -12.68 0.93
N LYS A 89 9.87 -12.15 2.11
CA LYS A 89 10.57 -12.54 3.34
C LYS A 89 10.33 -13.98 3.72
N HIS A 90 9.08 -14.47 3.62
CA HIS A 90 8.75 -15.86 3.95
C HIS A 90 9.31 -16.86 2.95
N ASN A 91 9.42 -16.50 1.68
CA ASN A 91 9.88 -17.37 0.62
C ASN A 91 11.36 -17.21 0.28
N SER A 92 12.00 -16.13 0.74
CA SER A 92 13.45 -16.04 0.67
C SER A 92 14.06 -16.80 1.84
N LEU A 93 14.61 -17.95 1.58
CA LEU A 93 15.65 -18.59 2.40
C LEU A 93 16.95 -17.75 2.41
N ILE A 94 16.92 -16.54 1.92
CA ILE A 94 18.03 -15.63 1.82
C ILE A 94 18.13 -14.88 3.14
N GLU A 95 19.09 -15.31 3.91
CA GLU A 95 19.61 -14.70 5.12
C GLU A 95 20.09 -13.29 4.83
N ASN A 96 19.71 -12.34 4.51
CA ASN A 96 20.13 -10.94 4.29
C ASN A 96 19.39 -10.27 3.11
N VAL A 97 18.12 -9.99 3.29
CA VAL A 97 17.58 -8.80 2.63
C VAL A 97 18.17 -7.61 3.39
N SER A 98 19.17 -6.97 2.83
CA SER A 98 19.79 -5.81 3.44
C SER A 98 18.72 -4.72 3.64
N VAL A 99 18.81 -4.01 4.75
CA VAL A 99 17.94 -2.85 5.03
C VAL A 99 18.00 -1.85 3.86
N ASP A 100 19.13 -1.78 3.17
CA ASP A 100 19.34 -0.96 1.98
C ASP A 100 18.41 -1.33 0.81
N TYR A 101 18.13 -2.62 0.60
CA TYR A 101 17.17 -3.06 -0.43
C TYR A 101 15.75 -2.58 -0.13
N VAL A 102 15.35 -2.56 1.12
CA VAL A 102 14.03 -2.05 1.55
C VAL A 102 13.92 -0.53 1.37
N PHE A 103 15.03 0.20 1.56
CA PHE A 103 15.09 1.64 1.31
C PHE A 103 15.23 1.98 -0.17
N ASP A 104 15.90 1.15 -0.95
CA ASP A 104 16.08 1.34 -2.40
C ASP A 104 14.75 1.13 -3.17
N ILE A 105 13.89 0.25 -2.68
CA ILE A 105 12.50 0.15 -3.18
C ILE A 105 11.73 1.46 -2.94
N GLY A 106 12.10 2.26 -1.93
CA GLY A 106 11.59 3.62 -1.72
C GLY A 106 11.99 4.63 -2.81
N GLY A 107 13.03 4.35 -3.59
CA GLY A 107 13.41 5.14 -4.77
C GLY A 107 12.44 5.03 -5.94
N GLU A 108 11.55 4.04 -5.94
CA GLU A 108 10.47 3.89 -6.91
C GLU A 108 9.30 4.85 -6.69
N GLU A 109 9.37 5.75 -5.73
CA GLU A 109 8.34 6.78 -5.50
C GLU A 109 8.07 7.66 -6.73
N LYS A 110 9.06 7.84 -7.63
CA LYS A 110 8.83 8.52 -8.90
C LYS A 110 7.92 7.73 -9.85
N LEU A 111 7.99 6.41 -9.83
CA LEU A 111 7.08 5.54 -10.58
C LEU A 111 5.69 5.50 -9.94
N TYR A 112 5.64 5.60 -8.62
CA TYR A 112 4.43 5.71 -7.82
C TYR A 112 3.61 6.95 -8.20
N SER A 113 4.25 8.11 -8.25
CA SER A 113 3.59 9.37 -8.58
C SER A 113 3.17 9.48 -10.05
N LEU A 114 3.88 8.81 -10.96
CA LEU A 114 3.57 8.81 -12.39
C LEU A 114 2.43 7.86 -12.76
N ASP A 115 2.32 6.71 -12.10
CA ASP A 115 1.31 5.70 -12.40
C ASP A 115 -0.03 5.94 -11.68
N MET A 116 -0.03 6.74 -10.62
CA MET A 116 -1.19 6.85 -9.72
C MET A 116 -2.13 8.02 -10.00
N GLN A 117 -1.79 8.94 -10.86
CA GLN A 117 -2.56 10.19 -11.03
C GLN A 117 -2.95 10.82 -9.68
N LEU A 118 -1.99 10.84 -8.77
CA LEU A 118 -2.17 11.51 -7.48
C LEU A 118 -2.44 12.99 -7.71
N THR A 119 -3.36 13.53 -6.97
CA THR A 119 -3.53 14.99 -6.95
C THR A 119 -2.27 15.64 -6.38
N PRO A 120 -1.94 16.88 -6.76
CA PRO A 120 -0.80 17.61 -6.19
C PRO A 120 -0.82 17.66 -4.66
N ASP A 121 -1.99 17.75 -4.05
CA ASP A 121 -2.18 17.75 -2.59
C ASP A 121 -1.84 16.40 -1.95
N GLU A 122 -2.20 15.31 -2.60
CA GLU A 122 -1.85 13.95 -2.14
C GLU A 122 -0.35 13.71 -2.23
N ILE A 123 0.31 14.18 -3.27
CA ILE A 123 1.77 14.11 -3.44
C ILE A 123 2.46 14.92 -2.33
N LEU A 124 1.99 16.13 -2.06
CA LEU A 124 2.54 16.99 -1.03
C LEU A 124 2.39 16.35 0.36
N PHE A 125 1.20 15.83 0.67
CA PHE A 125 0.93 15.15 1.94
C PHE A 125 1.83 13.92 2.14
N GLN A 126 2.03 13.12 1.09
CA GLN A 126 2.93 11.97 1.16
C GLN A 126 4.39 12.39 1.41
N LYS A 127 4.85 13.46 0.77
CA LYS A 127 6.20 14.00 0.99
C LYS A 127 6.38 14.50 2.42
N GLU A 128 5.42 15.25 2.95
CA GLU A 128 5.46 15.75 4.31
C GLU A 128 5.46 14.61 5.34
N LEU A 129 4.59 13.62 5.16
CA LEU A 129 4.50 12.44 6.01
C LEU A 129 5.82 11.65 6.00
N LYS A 130 6.43 11.47 4.83
CA LYS A 130 7.73 10.81 4.69
C LYS A 130 8.83 11.56 5.43
N ILE A 131 8.88 12.88 5.30
CA ILE A 131 9.85 13.71 6.00
C ILE A 131 9.69 13.58 7.52
N GLN A 132 8.45 13.63 8.01
CA GLN A 132 8.16 13.50 9.44
C GLN A 132 8.52 12.12 9.98
N ILE A 133 8.19 11.05 9.25
CA ILE A 133 8.56 9.68 9.61
C ILE A 133 10.08 9.51 9.61
N SER A 134 10.76 10.00 8.58
CA SER A 134 12.24 9.94 8.49
C SER A 134 12.92 10.68 9.63
N LYS A 135 12.40 11.86 10.02
CA LYS A 135 12.88 12.61 11.18
C LYS A 135 12.66 11.84 12.48
N ALA A 136 11.47 11.28 12.67
CA ALA A 136 11.16 10.48 13.85
C ALA A 136 12.09 9.25 13.99
N ILE A 137 12.33 8.55 12.88
CA ILE A 137 13.25 7.40 12.82
C ILE A 137 14.69 7.84 13.11
N SER A 138 15.12 8.99 12.60
CA SER A 138 16.48 9.52 12.82
C SER A 138 16.76 9.89 14.28
N LEU A 139 15.71 10.21 15.05
CA LEU A 139 15.81 10.50 16.48
C LEU A 139 15.93 9.24 17.35
N LEU A 140 15.67 8.07 16.79
CA LEU A 140 15.84 6.81 17.50
C LEU A 140 17.35 6.47 17.64
N SER A 141 17.72 5.86 18.75
CA SER A 141 19.06 5.27 18.89
C SER A 141 19.25 4.18 17.83
N ASP A 142 20.50 3.93 17.41
CA ASP A 142 20.80 2.95 16.38
C ASP A 142 20.23 1.56 16.68
N ARG A 143 20.30 1.15 17.92
CA ARG A 143 19.72 -0.12 18.39
C ARG A 143 18.20 -0.14 18.29
N THR A 144 17.54 0.91 18.71
CA THR A 144 16.07 1.04 18.63
C THR A 144 15.61 1.11 17.20
N ARG A 145 16.36 1.81 16.33
CA ARG A 145 16.10 1.89 14.90
C ARG A 145 16.16 0.51 14.24
N GLN A 146 17.18 -0.26 14.54
CA GLN A 146 17.31 -1.63 14.02
C GLN A 146 16.14 -2.52 14.49
N VAL A 147 15.77 -2.47 15.76
CA VAL A 147 14.62 -3.22 16.30
C VAL A 147 13.32 -2.78 15.64
N PHE A 148 13.12 -1.49 15.48
CA PHE A 148 11.92 -0.95 14.82
C PHE A 148 11.79 -1.42 13.38
N VAL A 149 12.87 -1.31 12.60
CA VAL A 149 12.91 -1.77 11.20
C VAL A 149 12.67 -3.28 11.13
N LEU A 150 13.32 -4.07 11.96
CA LEU A 150 13.14 -5.53 11.99
C LEU A 150 11.73 -5.94 12.45
N SER A 151 11.12 -5.22 13.38
CA SER A 151 9.77 -5.54 13.87
C SER A 151 8.67 -5.22 12.86
N ARG A 152 8.88 -4.20 12.03
CA ARG A 152 7.88 -3.75 11.06
C ARG A 152 7.88 -4.62 9.78
N PHE A 153 8.99 -5.26 9.51
CA PHE A 153 9.18 -6.14 8.36
C PHE A 153 9.17 -7.64 8.72
N ARG A 154 8.64 -7.96 9.89
CA ARG A 154 8.33 -9.33 10.30
C ARG A 154 6.95 -9.76 9.88
#